data_e523cf5e4d2de674e85b0d275c5464a7
#
_entry.id   e523cf5e4d2de674e85b0d275c5464a7
#
_cell.length_a   1.000
_cell.length_b   1.000
_cell.length_c   1.000
_cell.angle_alpha   90.00
_cell.angle_beta   90.00
_cell.angle_gamma   90.00
#
_symmetry.space_group_name_H-M   'P 1'
#
loop_
_entity.id
_entity.type
_entity.pdbx_description
1 polymer ?
#
loop_
_entity_poly.entity_id
_entity_poly.type
_entity_poly.pdbx_seq_one_letter_code
_entity_poly.pdbx_strand_id
1 'polypeptide(L)'
;MKTKFFCLLAAVLSIQFATAAPDPVSVSEALKWDADAKENGVNAGAASTAFTFIVTNVSKADVVINKLQASCGCTAANLPSMPYTLGAGSNVTINVEMQLAGKQGLITKTLTVDSSAGLKTLTVSANIPTDTKTTETK
;
A
#
# COMPACT_ATOMS: atom_id res chain seq x y z
N MET A 1 -80.57 7.57 -16.80
CA MET A 1 -80.08 6.78 -15.66
C MET A 1 -78.56 6.78 -15.71
N LYS A 2 -77.93 7.45 -14.73
CA LYS A 2 -76.50 7.77 -14.77
C LYS A 2 -75.75 6.80 -13.91
N THR A 3 -75.02 5.87 -14.51
CA THR A 3 -74.18 4.95 -13.77
C THR A 3 -72.75 5.58 -13.67
N LYS A 4 -72.38 5.98 -12.47
CA LYS A 4 -71.03 6.49 -12.17
C LYS A 4 -70.07 5.31 -11.91
N PHE A 5 -69.17 5.10 -12.86
CA PHE A 5 -68.03 4.21 -12.66
C PHE A 5 -67.03 4.89 -11.75
N PHE A 6 -66.84 4.34 -10.56
CA PHE A 6 -65.83 4.78 -9.61
C PHE A 6 -64.61 3.91 -9.83
N CYS A 7 -63.62 4.47 -10.52
CA CYS A 7 -62.33 3.82 -10.77
C CYS A 7 -61.43 4.00 -9.55
N LEU A 8 -61.34 2.94 -8.70
CA LEU A 8 -60.42 2.90 -7.58
C LEU A 8 -59.03 2.61 -8.09
N LEU A 9 -58.16 3.66 -8.14
CA LEU A 9 -56.77 3.54 -8.50
C LEU A 9 -56.01 3.08 -7.23
N ALA A 10 -55.74 1.78 -7.15
CA ALA A 10 -54.86 1.23 -6.09
C ALA A 10 -53.40 1.55 -6.49
N ALA A 11 -52.82 2.56 -5.85
CA ALA A 11 -51.40 2.83 -5.95
C ALA A 11 -50.64 1.77 -5.12
N VAL A 12 -50.06 0.80 -5.81
CA VAL A 12 -49.10 -0.13 -5.23
C VAL A 12 -47.76 0.60 -5.05
N LEU A 13 -47.51 1.01 -3.81
CA LEU A 13 -46.23 1.59 -3.44
C LEU A 13 -45.18 0.46 -3.33
N SER A 14 -44.45 0.20 -4.41
CA SER A 14 -43.33 -0.73 -4.43
C SER A 14 -42.17 -0.13 -3.66
N ILE A 15 -41.99 -0.55 -2.42
CA ILE A 15 -40.77 -0.23 -1.66
C ILE A 15 -39.64 -1.10 -2.24
N GLN A 16 -38.81 -0.52 -3.09
CA GLN A 16 -37.57 -1.15 -3.54
C GLN A 16 -36.54 -1.01 -2.41
N PHE A 17 -36.31 -2.12 -1.72
CA PHE A 17 -35.12 -2.24 -0.87
C PHE A 17 -33.91 -2.28 -1.79
N ALA A 18 -33.24 -1.15 -1.98
CA ALA A 18 -31.91 -1.11 -2.55
C ALA A 18 -30.98 -1.78 -1.55
N THR A 19 -30.67 -3.05 -1.77
CA THR A 19 -29.51 -3.70 -1.15
C THR A 19 -28.27 -3.05 -1.72
N ALA A 20 -27.76 -2.02 -1.04
CA ALA A 20 -26.43 -1.49 -1.32
C ALA A 20 -25.44 -2.62 -1.02
N ALA A 21 -24.80 -3.16 -2.07
CA ALA A 21 -23.62 -3.99 -1.89
C ALA A 21 -22.58 -3.14 -1.14
N PRO A 22 -21.86 -3.69 -0.14
CA PRO A 22 -20.79 -2.94 0.50
C PRO A 22 -19.76 -2.57 -0.57
N ASP A 23 -19.52 -1.28 -0.74
CA ASP A 23 -18.47 -0.79 -1.63
C ASP A 23 -17.14 -1.44 -1.22
N PRO A 24 -16.32 -1.90 -2.18
CA PRO A 24 -15.02 -2.44 -1.85
C PRO A 24 -14.20 -1.35 -1.16
N VAL A 25 -13.87 -1.58 0.12
CA VAL A 25 -13.05 -0.66 0.91
C VAL A 25 -11.72 -0.50 0.20
N SER A 26 -11.38 0.72 -0.19
CA SER A 26 -10.11 0.99 -0.85
C SER A 26 -8.93 0.73 0.09
N VAL A 27 -7.76 0.37 -0.45
CA VAL A 27 -6.54 0.11 0.36
C VAL A 27 -6.23 1.27 1.30
N SER A 28 -6.49 2.51 0.86
CA SER A 28 -6.27 3.72 1.65
C SER A 28 -7.26 3.89 2.81
N GLU A 29 -8.42 3.22 2.77
CA GLU A 29 -9.43 3.28 3.85
C GLU A 29 -9.28 2.15 4.85
N ALA A 30 -8.82 0.97 4.42
CA ALA A 30 -8.61 -0.19 5.29
C ALA A 30 -7.25 -0.17 5.98
N LEU A 31 -6.21 0.32 5.29
CA LEU A 31 -4.82 0.30 5.74
C LEU A 31 -4.25 1.71 5.81
N LYS A 32 -3.78 2.09 6.98
CA LYS A 32 -3.03 3.33 7.20
C LYS A 32 -1.53 3.04 7.19
N TRP A 33 -0.80 3.80 6.39
CA TRP A 33 0.65 3.69 6.25
C TRP A 33 1.34 4.86 6.94
N ASP A 34 2.50 4.62 7.53
CA ASP A 34 3.32 5.67 8.14
C ASP A 34 3.94 6.59 7.07
N ALA A 35 4.24 6.06 5.90
CA ALA A 35 4.70 6.80 4.73
C ALA A 35 4.44 6.02 3.44
N ASP A 36 4.31 6.72 2.31
CA ASP A 36 4.23 6.14 0.97
C ASP A 36 5.61 6.03 0.31
N ALA A 37 6.55 6.85 0.78
CA ALA A 37 7.92 6.88 0.30
C ALA A 37 8.89 7.13 1.45
N LYS A 38 10.06 6.50 1.38
CA LYS A 38 11.17 6.74 2.32
C LYS A 38 12.48 6.89 1.57
N GLU A 39 13.32 7.80 2.05
CA GLU A 39 14.64 8.05 1.49
C GLU A 39 15.69 7.97 2.59
N ASN A 40 16.80 7.30 2.30
CA ASN A 40 17.98 7.24 3.15
C ASN A 40 19.20 7.83 2.44
N GLY A 41 19.90 8.75 3.11
CA GLY A 41 21.25 9.09 2.76
C GLY A 41 22.20 7.99 3.26
N VAL A 42 23.05 7.47 2.39
CA VAL A 42 24.01 6.42 2.75
C VAL A 42 25.43 6.86 2.39
N ASN A 43 26.43 6.27 3.04
CA ASN A 43 27.82 6.55 2.72
C ASN A 43 28.23 5.92 1.39
N ALA A 44 29.23 6.52 0.72
CA ALA A 44 29.85 5.93 -0.46
C ALA A 44 30.40 4.53 -0.11
N GLY A 45 30.16 3.55 -0.97
CA GLY A 45 30.59 2.17 -0.76
C GLY A 45 29.72 1.36 0.20
N ALA A 46 28.60 1.89 0.68
CA ALA A 46 27.63 1.11 1.46
C ALA A 46 27.14 -0.11 0.67
N ALA A 47 27.12 -1.28 1.32
CA ALA A 47 26.68 -2.52 0.69
C ALA A 47 25.16 -2.60 0.55
N SER A 48 24.43 -2.12 1.55
CA SER A 48 22.95 -2.08 1.56
C SER A 48 22.42 -0.97 2.46
N THR A 49 21.12 -0.72 2.36
CA THR A 49 20.36 0.12 3.31
C THR A 49 19.01 -0.52 3.59
N ALA A 50 18.50 -0.27 4.79
CA ALA A 50 17.22 -0.80 5.23
C ALA A 50 16.19 0.31 5.41
N PHE A 51 14.93 -0.01 5.09
CA PHE A 51 13.77 0.83 5.34
C PHE A 51 12.73 0.04 6.13
N THR A 52 11.94 0.72 6.92
CA THR A 52 10.82 0.11 7.62
C THR A 52 9.55 0.88 7.35
N PHE A 53 8.48 0.18 6.97
CA PHE A 53 7.15 0.74 6.83
C PHE A 53 6.24 0.13 7.87
N ILE A 54 5.46 0.97 8.53
CA ILE A 54 4.44 0.52 9.48
C ILE A 54 3.09 0.64 8.80
N VAL A 55 2.38 -0.48 8.73
CA VAL A 55 1.01 -0.53 8.24
C VAL A 55 0.07 -0.89 9.38
N THR A 56 -0.99 -0.12 9.54
CA THR A 56 -2.03 -0.31 10.55
C THR A 56 -3.34 -0.62 9.86
N ASN A 57 -3.98 -1.71 10.26
CA ASN A 57 -5.34 -2.01 9.82
C ASN A 57 -6.33 -1.15 10.63
N VAL A 58 -6.88 -0.13 10.00
CA VAL A 58 -7.87 0.76 10.61
C VAL A 58 -9.31 0.34 10.33
N SER A 59 -9.50 -0.76 9.62
CA SER A 59 -10.81 -1.36 9.36
C SER A 59 -11.29 -2.20 10.54
N LYS A 60 -12.54 -2.65 10.46
CA LYS A 60 -13.15 -3.52 11.48
C LYS A 60 -13.01 -5.02 11.16
N ALA A 61 -12.34 -5.36 10.08
CA ALA A 61 -12.13 -6.72 9.61
C ALA A 61 -10.64 -7.00 9.42
N ASP A 62 -10.25 -8.26 9.46
CA ASP A 62 -8.89 -8.67 9.17
C ASP A 62 -8.53 -8.39 7.70
N VAL A 63 -7.32 -7.95 7.47
CA VAL A 63 -6.73 -7.77 6.13
C VAL A 63 -5.59 -8.76 5.95
N VAL A 64 -5.62 -9.51 4.87
CA VAL A 64 -4.54 -10.45 4.55
C VAL A 64 -3.57 -9.80 3.56
N ILE A 65 -2.30 -9.74 3.92
CA ILE A 65 -1.22 -9.36 3.02
C ILE A 65 -0.76 -10.65 2.32
N ASN A 66 -1.05 -10.76 1.02
CA ASN A 66 -0.82 -11.95 0.23
C ASN A 66 0.61 -12.03 -0.31
N LYS A 67 1.16 -10.86 -0.70
CA LYS A 67 2.45 -10.81 -1.39
C LYS A 67 3.14 -9.46 -1.20
N LEU A 68 4.46 -9.50 -1.11
CA LEU A 68 5.35 -8.35 -1.24
C LEU A 68 6.20 -8.54 -2.50
N GLN A 69 6.15 -7.58 -3.42
CA GLN A 69 6.89 -7.67 -4.68
C GLN A 69 7.71 -6.40 -4.92
N ALA A 70 9.03 -6.54 -4.86
CA ALA A 70 9.96 -5.48 -5.22
C ALA A 70 10.11 -5.36 -6.74
N SER A 71 10.40 -4.15 -7.23
CA SER A 71 10.59 -3.86 -8.65
C SER A 71 11.87 -4.44 -9.24
N CYS A 72 12.81 -4.91 -8.41
CA CYS A 72 14.04 -5.59 -8.85
C CYS A 72 14.50 -6.60 -7.80
N GLY A 73 15.35 -7.55 -8.22
CA GLY A 73 16.00 -8.51 -7.32
C GLY A 73 17.02 -7.90 -6.34
N CYS A 74 17.32 -6.60 -6.47
CA CYS A 74 18.22 -5.87 -5.58
C CYS A 74 17.51 -5.31 -4.34
N THR A 75 16.21 -5.52 -4.22
CA THR A 75 15.40 -5.07 -3.08
C THR A 75 14.59 -6.26 -2.58
N ALA A 76 14.70 -6.54 -1.29
CA ALA A 76 13.91 -7.57 -0.62
C ALA A 76 13.00 -6.94 0.42
N ALA A 77 11.79 -7.46 0.57
CA ALA A 77 10.86 -7.04 1.60
C ALA A 77 10.36 -8.25 2.38
N ASN A 78 10.29 -8.13 3.69
CA ASN A 78 9.96 -9.23 4.57
C ASN A 78 8.89 -8.85 5.60
N LEU A 79 8.03 -9.83 5.87
CA LEU A 79 7.10 -9.90 7.00
C LEU A 79 7.42 -11.17 7.82
N PRO A 80 6.93 -11.28 9.06
CA PRO A 80 7.14 -12.47 9.90
C PRO A 80 6.68 -13.77 9.25
N SER A 81 5.65 -13.71 8.42
CA SER A 81 5.14 -14.82 7.61
C SER A 81 4.49 -14.33 6.34
N MET A 82 4.31 -15.20 5.36
CA MET A 82 3.56 -14.91 4.12
C MET A 82 2.68 -16.11 3.76
N PRO A 83 1.37 -15.93 3.53
CA PRO A 83 0.59 -14.68 3.72
C PRO A 83 0.53 -14.25 5.19
N TYR A 84 0.32 -12.95 5.44
CA TYR A 84 0.23 -12.37 6.78
C TYR A 84 -1.15 -11.81 7.05
N THR A 85 -1.81 -12.28 8.11
CA THR A 85 -3.11 -11.76 8.53
C THR A 85 -2.91 -10.62 9.53
N LEU A 86 -3.30 -9.42 9.13
CA LEU A 86 -3.28 -8.22 9.96
C LEU A 86 -4.66 -7.99 10.56
N GLY A 87 -4.80 -8.32 11.84
CA GLY A 87 -6.07 -8.19 12.57
C GLY A 87 -6.59 -6.75 12.61
N ALA A 88 -7.90 -6.60 12.79
CA ALA A 88 -8.54 -5.29 12.94
C ALA A 88 -7.88 -4.48 14.08
N GLY A 89 -7.51 -3.23 13.81
CA GLY A 89 -6.84 -2.33 14.77
C GLY A 89 -5.36 -2.66 15.04
N SER A 90 -4.81 -3.70 14.45
CA SER A 90 -3.42 -4.11 14.62
C SER A 90 -2.49 -3.42 13.62
N ASN A 91 -1.20 -3.44 13.92
CA ASN A 91 -0.16 -2.97 12.99
C ASN A 91 0.93 -4.03 12.80
N VAL A 92 1.67 -3.89 11.71
CA VAL A 92 2.86 -4.71 11.42
C VAL A 92 3.91 -3.87 10.73
N THR A 93 5.18 -4.23 10.94
CA THR A 93 6.32 -3.59 10.29
C THR A 93 6.77 -4.41 9.10
N ILE A 94 6.83 -3.78 7.93
CA ILE A 94 7.43 -4.34 6.72
C ILE A 94 8.88 -3.85 6.65
N ASN A 95 9.83 -4.79 6.71
CA ASN A 95 11.24 -4.49 6.56
C ASN A 95 11.63 -4.62 5.09
N VAL A 96 12.30 -3.60 4.56
CA VAL A 96 12.76 -3.55 3.17
C VAL A 96 14.27 -3.34 3.17
N GLU A 97 15.01 -4.19 2.49
CA GLU A 97 16.45 -4.07 2.30
C GLU A 97 16.78 -3.83 0.83
N MET A 98 17.59 -2.82 0.56
CA MET A 98 18.05 -2.48 -0.77
C MET A 98 19.57 -2.69 -0.88
N GLN A 99 20.01 -3.54 -1.81
CA GLN A 99 21.41 -3.77 -2.11
C GLN A 99 21.98 -2.62 -2.93
N LEU A 100 23.10 -2.07 -2.49
CA LEU A 100 23.72 -0.87 -3.06
C LEU A 100 25.09 -1.14 -3.66
N ALA A 101 25.63 -2.34 -3.53
CA ALA A 101 26.96 -2.69 -4.02
C ALA A 101 27.14 -2.27 -5.48
N GLY A 102 28.17 -1.47 -5.75
CA GLY A 102 28.49 -0.95 -7.09
C GLY A 102 27.54 0.12 -7.64
N LYS A 103 26.64 0.68 -6.79
CA LYS A 103 25.71 1.74 -7.17
C LYS A 103 26.19 3.10 -6.66
N GLN A 104 25.82 4.17 -7.37
CA GLN A 104 26.11 5.56 -7.03
C GLN A 104 24.92 6.45 -7.39
N GLY A 105 24.84 7.62 -6.77
CA GLY A 105 23.77 8.58 -6.98
C GLY A 105 22.46 8.19 -6.34
N LEU A 106 21.35 8.74 -6.81
CA LEU A 106 20.02 8.45 -6.33
C LEU A 106 19.47 7.17 -6.95
N ILE A 107 19.24 6.17 -6.13
CA ILE A 107 18.64 4.90 -6.52
C ILE A 107 17.22 4.83 -5.96
N THR A 108 16.23 4.72 -6.83
CA THR A 108 14.82 4.61 -6.44
C THR A 108 14.26 3.25 -6.86
N LYS A 109 13.54 2.59 -5.95
CA LYS A 109 12.85 1.32 -6.16
C LYS A 109 11.45 1.36 -5.60
N THR A 110 10.58 0.51 -6.10
CA THR A 110 9.22 0.37 -5.62
C THR A 110 8.98 -1.01 -5.04
N LEU A 111 8.11 -1.06 -4.04
CA LEU A 111 7.58 -2.26 -3.43
C LEU A 111 6.07 -2.26 -3.60
N THR A 112 5.52 -3.27 -4.25
CA THR A 112 4.08 -3.48 -4.33
C THR A 112 3.66 -4.44 -3.24
N VAL A 113 2.71 -4.01 -2.44
CA VAL A 113 2.05 -4.79 -1.40
C VAL A 113 0.69 -5.22 -1.93
N ASP A 114 0.51 -6.51 -2.11
CA ASP A 114 -0.77 -7.13 -2.50
C ASP A 114 -1.50 -7.60 -1.24
N SER A 115 -2.71 -7.11 -1.05
CA SER A 115 -3.53 -7.47 0.11
C SER A 115 -5.00 -7.69 -0.29
N SER A 116 -5.76 -8.32 0.61
CA SER A 116 -7.21 -8.48 0.43
C SER A 116 -7.97 -7.17 0.35
N ALA A 117 -7.36 -6.05 0.78
CA ALA A 117 -7.90 -4.71 0.64
C ALA A 117 -7.49 -4.02 -0.69
N GLY A 118 -6.61 -4.64 -1.49
CA GLY A 118 -6.12 -4.16 -2.77
C GLY A 118 -4.59 -3.99 -2.82
N LEU A 119 -4.11 -3.31 -3.86
CA LEU A 119 -2.69 -3.10 -4.12
C LEU A 119 -2.22 -1.75 -3.58
N LYS A 120 -1.07 -1.73 -2.92
CA LYS A 120 -0.37 -0.51 -2.51
C LYS A 120 1.06 -0.52 -3.02
N THR A 121 1.48 0.58 -3.62
CA THR A 121 2.87 0.79 -4.01
C THR A 121 3.57 1.72 -3.04
N LEU A 122 4.71 1.27 -2.52
CA LEU A 122 5.61 2.04 -1.66
C LEU A 122 6.88 2.35 -2.44
N THR A 123 7.51 3.48 -2.16
CA THR A 123 8.75 3.89 -2.81
C THR A 123 9.88 3.95 -1.79
N VAL A 124 11.04 3.42 -2.13
CA VAL A 124 12.28 3.52 -1.35
C VAL A 124 13.38 4.12 -2.21
N SER A 125 14.10 5.09 -1.67
CA SER A 125 15.18 5.77 -2.35
C SER A 125 16.44 5.78 -1.48
N ALA A 126 17.58 5.48 -2.08
CA ALA A 126 18.88 5.60 -1.43
C ALA A 126 19.71 6.64 -2.19
N ASN A 127 20.22 7.63 -1.48
CA ASN A 127 21.09 8.64 -2.04
C ASN A 127 22.53 8.33 -1.64
N ILE A 128 23.33 7.89 -2.61
CA ILE A 128 24.73 7.50 -2.44
C ILE A 128 25.60 8.63 -3.00
N PRO A 129 26.45 9.29 -2.17
CA PRO A 129 27.34 10.32 -2.67
C PRO A 129 28.19 9.77 -3.82
N THR A 130 28.25 10.51 -4.92
CA THR A 130 29.27 10.29 -5.93
C THR A 130 30.54 10.97 -5.43
N ASP A 131 31.60 10.21 -5.15
CA ASP A 131 32.91 10.80 -4.85
C ASP A 131 33.33 11.66 -6.02
N THR A 132 32.99 12.94 -5.96
CA THR A 132 33.65 13.94 -6.78
C THR A 132 35.00 14.17 -6.13
N LYS A 133 35.99 13.33 -6.48
CA LYS A 133 37.39 13.60 -6.19
C LYS A 133 37.73 14.88 -6.96
N THR A 134 37.55 16.02 -6.30
CA THR A 134 38.12 17.28 -6.76
C THR A 134 39.61 17.11 -6.70
N THR A 135 40.22 16.80 -7.83
CA THR A 135 41.68 16.94 -8.01
C THR A 135 41.93 18.44 -8.05
N GLU A 136 42.16 19.04 -6.89
CA GLU A 136 42.84 20.32 -6.83
C GLU A 136 44.24 20.10 -7.35
N THR A 137 44.47 20.47 -8.59
CA THR A 137 45.80 20.61 -9.16
C THR A 137 46.37 21.93 -8.60
N LYS A 138 47.35 21.82 -7.76
CA LYS A 138 48.17 22.91 -7.29
C LYS A 138 49.12 23.36 -8.42
#